data_d9a4144f29d14558fbcdc7ee2b370fe5
#
_entry.id   d9a4144f29d14558fbcdc7ee2b370fe5
#
_cell.length_a   1.000
_cell.length_b   1.000
_cell.length_c   1.000
_cell.angle_alpha   90.00
_cell.angle_beta   90.00
_cell.angle_gamma   90.00
#
_symmetry.space_group_name_H-M   'P 1'
#
loop_
_entity.id
_entity.type
_entity.pdbx_description
1 polymer ?
#
loop_
_entity_poly.entity_id
_entity_poly.type
_entity_poly.pdbx_seq_one_letter_code
_entity_poly.pdbx_strand_id
1 'polypeptide(L)'
;SMTDPVDAHTFPIDPYAVPDRVTARDSCAQLATLFPACQFRLVEVNVPYAEYAAHLDIIQALMYPQATVMDLSIAAALFFASRGTGIVHNINSDTCASYTSTARVLLSGLGADELLAGYARHRQAWRHGGYDTLTQELQMDLDRIPTRNLGRDDRIFSSHNREARYPYLARSVTTFLASLPAQAKACFEQDHELGDKHLLRCLARSLGLTYAASLPKRAIQFGARSAKMDTQGAQVKGNAPLVR
;
A
#
# COMPACT_ATOMS: atom_id res chain seq x y z
N SER A 1 25.82 15.83 -10.12
CA SER A 1 26.52 15.06 -9.11
C SER A 1 27.30 15.98 -8.21
N MET A 2 26.81 16.25 -7.06
CA MET A 2 27.63 16.79 -5.96
C MET A 2 27.21 16.00 -4.73
N THR A 3 28.05 15.05 -4.37
CA THR A 3 28.02 14.43 -3.06
C THR A 3 28.95 15.24 -2.19
N ASP A 4 28.41 15.96 -1.20
CA ASP A 4 29.19 16.52 -0.12
C ASP A 4 29.88 15.39 0.65
N PRO A 5 31.12 15.60 1.17
CA PRO A 5 31.82 14.59 1.95
C PRO A 5 31.04 14.34 3.25
N VAL A 6 30.47 13.14 3.35
CA VAL A 6 29.76 12.67 4.55
C VAL A 6 30.81 12.31 5.61
N ASP A 7 30.67 12.88 6.79
CA ASP A 7 31.47 12.58 7.98
C ASP A 7 31.56 11.07 8.25
N ALA A 8 32.77 10.60 8.49
CA ALA A 8 33.20 9.19 8.54
C ALA A 8 32.69 8.39 9.77
N HIS A 9 31.61 8.82 10.45
CA HIS A 9 31.04 8.12 11.60
C HIS A 9 29.53 7.86 11.54
N THR A 10 28.86 8.12 10.41
CA THR A 10 27.49 7.70 10.21
C THR A 10 27.46 6.32 9.54
N PHE A 11 26.85 5.35 10.21
CA PHE A 11 26.48 4.07 9.57
C PHE A 11 25.83 4.36 8.21
N PRO A 12 26.17 3.62 7.15
CA PRO A 12 25.58 3.86 5.84
C PRO A 12 24.06 3.77 5.95
N ILE A 13 23.38 4.90 5.74
CA ILE A 13 21.91 4.93 5.72
C ILE A 13 21.48 4.05 4.54
N ASP A 14 20.78 2.95 4.84
CA ASP A 14 20.21 2.09 3.80
C ASP A 14 19.26 2.95 2.92
N PRO A 15 19.60 3.21 1.65
CA PRO A 15 18.82 4.05 0.75
C PRO A 15 17.42 3.48 0.51
N TYR A 16 17.23 2.20 0.81
CA TYR A 16 15.95 1.49 0.68
C TYR A 16 15.18 1.36 1.99
N ALA A 17 15.62 1.97 3.08
CA ALA A 17 14.89 2.05 4.34
C ALA A 17 13.68 3.00 4.24
N VAL A 18 12.74 2.64 3.36
CA VAL A 18 11.50 3.38 3.16
C VAL A 18 10.47 3.04 4.26
N PRO A 19 9.51 3.92 4.54
CA PRO A 19 8.54 3.72 5.63
C PRO A 19 7.81 2.38 5.58
N ASP A 20 7.39 1.92 4.41
CA ASP A 20 6.65 0.64 4.28
C ASP A 20 7.56 -0.57 4.55
N ARG A 21 8.85 -0.49 4.22
CA ARG A 21 9.81 -1.55 4.55
C ARG A 21 9.99 -1.70 6.06
N VAL A 22 10.17 -0.59 6.76
CA VAL A 22 10.30 -0.60 8.22
C VAL A 22 9.07 -1.23 8.86
N THR A 23 7.88 -0.72 8.52
CA THR A 23 6.63 -1.25 9.09
C THR A 23 6.34 -2.70 8.67
N ALA A 24 6.78 -3.12 7.48
CA ALA A 24 6.64 -4.51 7.04
C ALA A 24 7.54 -5.47 7.81
N ARG A 25 8.79 -5.07 8.14
CA ARG A 25 9.70 -5.85 9.00
C ARG A 25 9.08 -6.11 10.36
N ASP A 26 8.60 -5.06 11.03
CA ASP A 26 7.99 -5.16 12.34
C ASP A 26 6.69 -5.98 12.32
N SER A 27 5.86 -5.78 11.29
CA SER A 27 4.62 -6.56 11.12
C SER A 27 4.92 -8.04 10.85
N CYS A 28 5.94 -8.34 10.04
CA CYS A 28 6.35 -9.73 9.79
C CYS A 28 6.89 -10.40 11.04
N ALA A 29 7.68 -9.71 11.86
CA ALA A 29 8.17 -10.20 13.15
C ALA A 29 7.01 -10.48 14.12
N GLN A 30 6.02 -9.59 14.20
CA GLN A 30 4.83 -9.81 15.02
C GLN A 30 4.03 -11.03 14.54
N LEU A 31 3.83 -11.19 13.23
CA LEU A 31 3.15 -12.36 12.67
C LEU A 31 3.88 -13.66 12.98
N ALA A 32 5.20 -13.68 12.84
CA ALA A 32 6.01 -14.86 13.18
C ALA A 32 5.91 -15.25 14.66
N THR A 33 5.82 -14.27 15.55
CA THR A 33 5.62 -14.49 16.98
C THR A 33 4.23 -15.03 17.30
N LEU A 34 3.19 -14.48 16.69
CA LEU A 34 1.79 -14.89 16.94
C LEU A 34 1.45 -16.23 16.31
N PHE A 35 2.07 -16.56 15.19
CA PHE A 35 1.77 -17.78 14.43
C PHE A 35 3.05 -18.58 14.16
N PRO A 36 3.69 -19.17 15.18
CA PRO A 36 4.99 -19.83 15.06
C PRO A 36 4.96 -21.10 14.16
N ALA A 37 3.79 -21.66 13.93
CA ALA A 37 3.61 -22.77 13.00
C ALA A 37 3.57 -22.33 11.52
N CYS A 38 3.47 -21.02 11.25
CA CYS A 38 3.45 -20.45 9.91
C CYS A 38 4.83 -19.91 9.53
N GLN A 39 5.21 -20.09 8.27
CA GLN A 39 6.43 -19.51 7.75
C GLN A 39 6.14 -18.22 7.00
N PHE A 40 6.57 -17.10 7.56
CA PHE A 40 6.49 -15.77 6.90
C PHE A 40 7.84 -15.42 6.28
N ARG A 41 7.82 -14.96 5.03
CA ARG A 41 9.00 -14.48 4.31
C ARG A 41 8.74 -13.07 3.82
N LEU A 42 9.47 -12.09 4.33
CA LEU A 42 9.46 -10.75 3.81
C LEU A 42 10.46 -10.65 2.66
N VAL A 43 9.96 -10.44 1.45
CA VAL A 43 10.79 -10.23 0.26
C VAL A 43 10.98 -8.73 0.07
N GLU A 44 12.17 -8.24 0.29
CA GLU A 44 12.52 -6.83 0.12
C GLU A 44 12.98 -6.58 -1.31
N VAL A 45 12.22 -5.76 -2.03
CA VAL A 45 12.49 -5.43 -3.43
C VAL A 45 13.17 -4.07 -3.49
N ASN A 46 14.45 -4.06 -3.90
CA ASN A 46 15.22 -2.86 -4.13
C ASN A 46 15.11 -2.47 -5.60
N VAL A 47 14.72 -1.23 -5.86
CA VAL A 47 14.51 -0.71 -7.22
C VAL A 47 15.38 0.53 -7.42
N PRO A 48 16.54 0.42 -8.09
CA PRO A 48 17.35 1.57 -8.49
C PRO A 48 16.58 2.45 -9.50
N TYR A 49 16.88 3.76 -9.53
CA TYR A 49 16.24 4.68 -10.47
C TYR A 49 16.40 4.25 -11.94
N ALA A 50 17.56 3.76 -12.33
CA ALA A 50 17.81 3.29 -13.69
C ALA A 50 16.87 2.12 -14.07
N GLU A 51 16.60 1.21 -13.14
CA GLU A 51 15.66 0.11 -13.36
C GLU A 51 14.22 0.62 -13.46
N TYR A 52 13.84 1.57 -12.60
CA TYR A 52 12.53 2.23 -12.70
C TYR A 52 12.35 2.90 -14.06
N ALA A 53 13.32 3.71 -14.49
CA ALA A 53 13.28 4.42 -15.77
C ALA A 53 13.19 3.47 -16.98
N ALA A 54 13.91 2.34 -16.94
CA ALA A 54 13.87 1.34 -18.01
C ALA A 54 12.49 0.63 -18.15
N HIS A 55 11.63 0.70 -17.14
CA HIS A 55 10.30 0.05 -17.15
C HIS A 55 9.15 1.04 -17.28
N LEU A 56 9.40 2.35 -17.42
CA LEU A 56 8.34 3.37 -17.47
C LEU A 56 7.31 3.10 -18.56
N ASP A 57 7.75 2.82 -19.77
CA ASP A 57 6.84 2.63 -20.93
C ASP A 57 5.90 1.44 -20.71
N ILE A 58 6.43 0.32 -20.20
CA ILE A 58 5.58 -0.85 -19.93
C ILE A 58 4.62 -0.59 -18.77
N ILE A 59 5.04 0.11 -17.71
CA ILE A 59 4.17 0.46 -16.58
C ILE A 59 3.07 1.40 -17.04
N GLN A 60 3.37 2.39 -17.88
CA GLN A 60 2.37 3.30 -18.44
C GLN A 60 1.38 2.58 -19.35
N ALA A 61 1.83 1.62 -20.17
CA ALA A 61 0.95 0.80 -20.97
C ALA A 61 0.00 -0.06 -20.13
N LEU A 62 0.53 -0.68 -19.06
CA LEU A 62 -0.27 -1.53 -18.16
C LEU A 62 -1.30 -0.74 -17.34
N MET A 63 -1.01 0.50 -16.99
CA MET A 63 -1.94 1.32 -16.19
C MET A 63 -3.05 1.96 -17.01
N TYR A 64 -2.97 1.97 -18.35
CA TYR A 64 -4.01 2.55 -19.19
C TYR A 64 -5.41 1.98 -18.86
N PRO A 65 -6.50 2.76 -18.86
CA PRO A 65 -6.60 4.17 -19.29
C PRO A 65 -6.18 5.21 -18.25
N GLN A 66 -5.73 4.80 -17.07
CA GLN A 66 -5.23 5.74 -16.09
C GLN A 66 -3.95 6.44 -16.62
N ALA A 67 -3.85 7.75 -16.41
CA ALA A 67 -2.77 8.55 -16.98
C ALA A 67 -2.33 9.70 -16.06
N THR A 68 -2.43 9.53 -14.74
CA THR A 68 -1.97 10.55 -13.78
C THR A 68 -0.63 10.17 -13.15
N VAL A 69 0.10 11.17 -12.67
CA VAL A 69 1.35 10.99 -11.91
C VAL A 69 1.13 10.08 -10.69
N MET A 70 0.00 10.23 -9.99
CA MET A 70 -0.33 9.39 -8.85
C MET A 70 -0.56 7.93 -9.28
N ASP A 71 -1.28 7.70 -10.37
CA ASP A 71 -1.53 6.36 -10.87
C ASP A 71 -0.23 5.67 -11.30
N LEU A 72 0.69 6.40 -11.95
CA LEU A 72 2.01 5.89 -12.30
C LEU A 72 2.81 5.47 -11.07
N SER A 73 2.83 6.31 -10.04
CA SER A 73 3.59 6.01 -8.82
C SER A 73 3.03 4.80 -8.05
N ILE A 74 1.70 4.60 -8.05
CA ILE A 74 1.07 3.40 -7.51
C ILE A 74 1.37 2.18 -8.39
N ALA A 75 1.20 2.32 -9.70
CA ALA A 75 1.45 1.26 -10.68
C ALA A 75 2.88 0.74 -10.58
N ALA A 76 3.86 1.63 -10.49
CA ALA A 76 5.26 1.27 -10.33
C ALA A 76 5.53 0.48 -9.04
N ALA A 77 4.98 0.93 -7.91
CA ALA A 77 5.13 0.20 -6.65
C ALA A 77 4.56 -1.23 -6.75
N LEU A 78 3.37 -1.38 -7.34
CA LEU A 78 2.74 -2.68 -7.55
C LEU A 78 3.51 -3.55 -8.55
N PHE A 79 4.00 -2.96 -9.65
CA PHE A 79 4.76 -3.65 -10.69
C PHE A 79 6.00 -4.32 -10.11
N PHE A 80 6.85 -3.57 -9.41
CA PHE A 80 8.07 -4.13 -8.85
C PHE A 80 7.80 -5.09 -7.68
N ALA A 81 6.81 -4.81 -6.83
CA ALA A 81 6.43 -5.71 -5.75
C ALA A 81 5.88 -7.05 -6.28
N SER A 82 5.05 -7.03 -7.32
CA SER A 82 4.42 -8.24 -7.88
C SER A 82 5.39 -9.14 -8.63
N ARG A 83 6.54 -8.63 -9.06
CA ARG A 83 7.65 -9.44 -9.58
C ARG A 83 8.06 -10.52 -8.57
N GLY A 84 8.01 -10.20 -7.27
CA GLY A 84 8.28 -11.14 -6.19
C GLY A 84 9.74 -11.59 -6.09
N THR A 85 10.66 -10.86 -6.72
CA THR A 85 12.10 -11.11 -6.66
C THR A 85 12.77 -10.03 -5.82
N GLY A 86 13.55 -10.42 -4.85
CA GLY A 86 14.19 -9.50 -3.92
C GLY A 86 15.13 -10.22 -2.95
N ILE A 87 15.32 -9.64 -1.79
CA ILE A 87 16.17 -10.15 -0.73
C ILE A 87 15.29 -10.61 0.42
N VAL A 88 15.58 -11.78 0.96
CA VAL A 88 14.98 -12.28 2.21
C VAL A 88 16.07 -12.33 3.27
N HIS A 89 15.79 -11.73 4.42
CA HIS A 89 16.64 -11.81 5.60
C HIS A 89 16.24 -13.01 6.43
N ASN A 90 17.21 -13.79 6.87
CA ASN A 90 16.98 -14.88 7.79
C ASN A 90 16.86 -14.30 9.21
N ILE A 91 15.72 -14.52 9.86
CA ILE A 91 15.45 -13.99 11.22
C ILE A 91 16.43 -14.57 12.27
N ASN A 92 17.00 -15.74 12.01
CA ASN A 92 17.87 -16.45 12.94
C ASN A 92 19.39 -16.29 12.65
N SER A 93 19.73 -15.57 11.61
CA SER A 93 21.14 -15.29 11.24
C SER A 93 21.22 -13.98 10.45
N ASP A 94 22.30 -13.23 10.61
CA ASP A 94 22.57 -11.99 9.84
C ASP A 94 22.81 -12.24 8.33
N THR A 95 22.30 -13.35 7.82
CA THR A 95 22.44 -13.69 6.40
C THR A 95 21.23 -13.24 5.60
N CYS A 96 21.49 -12.69 4.43
CA CYS A 96 20.49 -12.38 3.43
C CYS A 96 20.74 -13.20 2.15
N ALA A 97 19.65 -13.58 1.48
CA ALA A 97 19.74 -14.32 0.24
C ALA A 97 18.79 -13.74 -0.81
N SER A 98 19.22 -13.82 -2.08
CA SER A 98 18.30 -13.56 -3.18
C SER A 98 17.19 -14.59 -3.19
N TYR A 99 15.96 -14.14 -3.38
CA TYR A 99 14.79 -14.98 -3.36
C TYR A 99 13.80 -14.56 -4.46
N THR A 100 13.26 -15.55 -5.14
CA THR A 100 12.14 -15.33 -6.07
C THR A 100 10.95 -16.14 -5.58
N SER A 101 9.85 -15.45 -5.29
CA SER A 101 8.61 -16.06 -4.83
C SER A 101 7.98 -16.90 -5.93
N THR A 102 7.63 -18.12 -5.62
CA THR A 102 6.87 -19.03 -6.49
C THR A 102 5.35 -18.86 -6.37
N ALA A 103 4.88 -17.99 -5.47
CA ALA A 103 3.46 -17.71 -5.30
C ALA A 103 2.84 -17.20 -6.59
N ARG A 104 1.73 -17.78 -7.01
CA ARG A 104 0.98 -17.35 -8.20
C ARG A 104 -0.19 -16.44 -7.84
N VAL A 105 -0.62 -16.47 -6.59
CA VAL A 105 -1.74 -15.66 -6.09
C VAL A 105 -1.19 -14.60 -5.15
N LEU A 106 -1.62 -13.35 -5.37
CA LEU A 106 -1.30 -12.21 -4.52
C LEU A 106 -2.58 -11.71 -3.84
N LEU A 107 -2.53 -11.55 -2.53
CA LEU A 107 -3.61 -10.93 -1.77
C LEU A 107 -3.37 -9.42 -1.70
N SER A 108 -4.34 -8.63 -2.16
CA SER A 108 -4.30 -7.17 -2.12
C SER A 108 -5.24 -6.64 -1.05
N GLY A 109 -4.80 -5.59 -0.34
CA GLY A 109 -5.61 -4.85 0.61
C GLY A 109 -6.60 -3.85 -0.01
N LEU A 110 -6.73 -3.82 -1.35
CA LEU A 110 -7.67 -2.95 -2.04
C LEU A 110 -9.10 -3.18 -1.56
N GLY A 111 -9.85 -2.10 -1.38
CA GLY A 111 -11.19 -2.11 -0.82
C GLY A 111 -11.24 -1.75 0.68
N ALA A 112 -10.15 -1.94 1.42
CA ALA A 112 -10.12 -1.63 2.85
C ALA A 112 -10.30 -0.13 3.15
N ASP A 113 -9.69 0.74 2.36
CA ASP A 113 -9.82 2.19 2.53
C ASP A 113 -11.21 2.68 2.12
N GLU A 114 -11.76 2.15 1.04
CA GLU A 114 -13.08 2.50 0.49
C GLU A 114 -14.22 2.03 1.40
N LEU A 115 -14.14 0.81 1.92
CA LEU A 115 -15.17 0.22 2.77
C LEU A 115 -15.15 0.75 4.22
N LEU A 116 -13.98 1.16 4.71
CA LEU A 116 -13.73 1.43 6.13
C LEU A 116 -13.19 2.84 6.40
N ALA A 117 -13.43 3.78 5.50
CA ALA A 117 -13.09 5.20 5.66
C ALA A 117 -11.59 5.49 5.83
N GLY A 118 -10.72 4.85 5.04
CA GLY A 118 -9.27 4.98 5.18
C GLY A 118 -8.65 6.24 4.54
N TYR A 119 -9.37 7.04 3.76
CA TYR A 119 -8.80 8.19 3.07
C TYR A 119 -8.97 9.51 3.85
N ALA A 120 -8.02 10.44 3.68
CA ALA A 120 -8.09 11.75 4.30
C ALA A 120 -9.36 12.53 3.92
N ARG A 121 -9.88 12.34 2.68
CA ARG A 121 -11.13 12.96 2.25
C ARG A 121 -12.36 12.42 2.99
N HIS A 122 -12.35 11.16 3.45
CA HIS A 122 -13.41 10.61 4.29
C HIS A 122 -13.51 11.36 5.62
N ARG A 123 -12.37 11.66 6.23
CA ARG A 123 -12.31 12.48 7.44
C ARG A 123 -12.79 13.91 7.18
N GLN A 124 -12.45 14.47 6.02
CA GLN A 124 -12.97 15.79 5.62
C GLN A 124 -14.47 15.77 5.41
N ALA A 125 -15.00 14.77 4.71
CA ALA A 125 -16.45 14.59 4.52
C ALA A 125 -17.17 14.51 5.86
N TRP A 126 -16.66 13.73 6.81
CA TRP A 126 -17.21 13.66 8.15
C TRP A 126 -17.18 15.02 8.88
N ARG A 127 -16.08 15.77 8.78
CA ARG A 127 -15.98 17.11 9.40
C ARG A 127 -16.98 18.12 8.84
N HIS A 128 -17.36 18.00 7.57
CA HIS A 128 -18.29 18.91 6.91
C HIS A 128 -19.75 18.58 7.18
N GLY A 129 -20.12 17.32 7.24
CA GLY A 129 -21.52 16.92 7.31
C GLY A 129 -21.77 15.62 8.10
N GLY A 130 -20.86 15.26 9.01
CA GLY A 130 -21.02 14.09 9.85
C GLY A 130 -21.01 12.77 9.08
N TYR A 131 -21.64 11.77 9.66
CA TYR A 131 -21.67 10.42 9.11
C TYR A 131 -22.51 10.27 7.83
N ASP A 132 -23.47 11.16 7.60
CA ASP A 132 -24.29 11.13 6.38
C ASP A 132 -23.42 11.49 5.17
N THR A 133 -22.64 12.56 5.26
CA THR A 133 -21.70 12.96 4.19
C THR A 133 -20.59 11.94 4.03
N LEU A 134 -20.08 11.36 5.12
CA LEU A 134 -19.13 10.26 5.06
C LEU A 134 -19.69 9.05 4.31
N THR A 135 -20.93 8.67 4.56
CA THR A 135 -21.59 7.54 3.89
C THR A 135 -21.68 7.76 2.38
N GLN A 136 -22.02 8.98 1.96
CA GLN A 136 -22.06 9.34 0.54
C GLN A 136 -20.67 9.24 -0.12
N GLU A 137 -19.64 9.71 0.57
CA GLU A 137 -18.25 9.64 0.07
C GLU A 137 -17.75 8.19 -0.03
N LEU A 138 -18.10 7.33 0.94
CA LEU A 138 -17.78 5.89 0.90
C LEU A 138 -18.47 5.20 -0.28
N GLN A 139 -19.75 5.51 -0.53
CA GLN A 139 -20.48 4.94 -1.66
C GLN A 139 -19.86 5.36 -2.99
N MET A 140 -19.53 6.65 -3.13
CA MET A 140 -18.86 7.16 -4.34
C MET A 140 -17.53 6.45 -4.60
N ASP A 141 -16.75 6.15 -3.56
CA ASP A 141 -15.49 5.44 -3.73
C ASP A 141 -15.68 3.99 -4.14
N LEU A 142 -16.64 3.28 -3.56
CA LEU A 142 -16.99 1.92 -3.96
C LEU A 142 -17.41 1.84 -5.44
N ASP A 143 -18.22 2.78 -5.89
CA ASP A 143 -18.68 2.86 -7.27
C ASP A 143 -17.54 3.09 -8.28
N ARG A 144 -16.44 3.71 -7.81
CA ARG A 144 -15.25 4.00 -8.64
C ARG A 144 -14.23 2.86 -8.72
N ILE A 145 -14.22 1.92 -7.77
CA ILE A 145 -13.22 0.83 -7.72
C ILE A 145 -13.08 0.10 -9.06
N PRO A 146 -14.16 -0.34 -9.73
CA PRO A 146 -14.07 -1.10 -10.96
C PRO A 146 -13.31 -0.38 -12.07
N THR A 147 -13.53 0.93 -12.21
CA THR A 147 -12.96 1.73 -13.29
C THR A 147 -11.62 2.35 -12.94
N ARG A 148 -11.34 2.56 -11.67
CA ARG A 148 -10.16 3.30 -11.21
C ARG A 148 -9.00 2.38 -10.82
N ASN A 149 -9.26 1.36 -10.02
CA ASN A 149 -8.19 0.60 -9.36
C ASN A 149 -8.05 -0.81 -9.92
N LEU A 150 -9.13 -1.58 -10.00
CA LEU A 150 -9.10 -3.01 -10.29
C LEU A 150 -8.40 -3.34 -11.60
N GLY A 151 -8.78 -2.69 -12.70
CA GLY A 151 -8.23 -2.99 -14.01
C GLY A 151 -6.74 -2.65 -14.12
N ARG A 152 -6.28 -1.57 -13.45
CA ARG A 152 -4.86 -1.24 -13.38
C ARG A 152 -4.08 -2.31 -12.61
N ASP A 153 -4.53 -2.63 -11.41
CA ASP A 153 -3.83 -3.55 -10.52
C ASP A 153 -3.80 -4.97 -11.10
N ASP A 154 -4.90 -5.42 -11.68
CA ASP A 154 -4.99 -6.73 -12.33
C ASP A 154 -4.02 -6.87 -13.51
N ARG A 155 -3.97 -5.90 -14.42
CA ARG A 155 -3.01 -5.93 -15.55
C ARG A 155 -1.56 -5.94 -15.08
N ILE A 156 -1.25 -5.18 -14.03
CA ILE A 156 0.10 -5.14 -13.47
C ILE A 156 0.48 -6.49 -12.87
N PHE A 157 -0.37 -7.10 -12.06
CA PHE A 157 -0.08 -8.40 -11.46
C PHE A 157 0.00 -9.51 -12.50
N SER A 158 -0.93 -9.49 -13.47
CA SER A 158 -0.97 -10.46 -14.58
C SER A 158 0.27 -10.38 -15.47
N SER A 159 0.89 -9.20 -15.63
CA SER A 159 2.13 -9.04 -16.42
C SER A 159 3.30 -9.84 -15.85
N HIS A 160 3.22 -10.21 -14.57
CA HIS A 160 4.18 -11.09 -13.89
C HIS A 160 3.66 -12.53 -13.69
N ASN A 161 2.64 -12.94 -14.44
CA ASN A 161 1.99 -14.26 -14.31
C ASN A 161 1.44 -14.52 -12.89
N ARG A 162 0.90 -13.48 -12.26
CA ARG A 162 0.31 -13.54 -10.92
C ARG A 162 -1.17 -13.18 -10.98
N GLU A 163 -1.97 -13.84 -10.16
CA GLU A 163 -3.39 -13.57 -10.03
C GLU A 163 -3.65 -12.75 -8.76
N ALA A 164 -4.34 -11.62 -8.88
CA ALA A 164 -4.74 -10.81 -7.76
C ALA A 164 -6.01 -11.36 -7.10
N ARG A 165 -6.04 -11.39 -5.77
CA ARG A 165 -7.23 -11.63 -4.96
C ARG A 165 -7.45 -10.45 -4.04
N TYR A 166 -8.71 -10.06 -3.91
CA TYR A 166 -9.14 -8.87 -3.16
C TYR A 166 -10.12 -9.28 -2.04
N PRO A 167 -9.61 -9.75 -0.88
CA PRO A 167 -10.47 -10.26 0.21
C PRO A 167 -11.53 -9.26 0.68
N TYR A 168 -11.20 -7.95 0.73
CA TYR A 168 -12.14 -6.92 1.12
C TYR A 168 -13.28 -6.71 0.11
N LEU A 169 -13.05 -7.03 -1.15
CA LEU A 169 -14.05 -6.93 -2.22
C LEU A 169 -14.81 -8.25 -2.46
N ALA A 170 -14.55 -9.30 -1.66
CA ALA A 170 -15.38 -10.49 -1.67
C ALA A 170 -16.84 -10.11 -1.36
N ARG A 171 -17.80 -10.67 -2.10
CA ARG A 171 -19.22 -10.30 -2.00
C ARG A 171 -19.75 -10.35 -0.57
N SER A 172 -19.42 -11.41 0.18
CA SER A 172 -19.84 -11.55 1.58
C SER A 172 -19.30 -10.45 2.47
N VAL A 173 -18.01 -10.08 2.29
CA VAL A 173 -17.35 -9.02 3.07
C VAL A 173 -17.94 -7.65 2.69
N THR A 174 -18.09 -7.37 1.40
CA THR A 174 -18.67 -6.11 0.93
C THR A 174 -20.11 -5.96 1.42
N THR A 175 -20.93 -7.00 1.31
CA THR A 175 -22.33 -6.97 1.80
C THR A 175 -22.39 -6.76 3.31
N PHE A 176 -21.55 -7.45 4.08
CA PHE A 176 -21.48 -7.27 5.52
C PHE A 176 -21.07 -5.84 5.88
N LEU A 177 -19.97 -5.34 5.33
CA LEU A 177 -19.49 -3.99 5.63
C LEU A 177 -20.46 -2.91 5.14
N ALA A 178 -21.17 -3.11 4.02
CA ALA A 178 -22.17 -2.18 3.53
C ALA A 178 -23.39 -2.12 4.46
N SER A 179 -23.74 -3.21 5.14
CA SER A 179 -24.86 -3.24 6.10
C SER A 179 -24.54 -2.52 7.42
N LEU A 180 -23.27 -2.24 7.72
CA LEU A 180 -22.89 -1.55 8.95
C LEU A 180 -23.02 -0.03 8.80
N PRO A 181 -23.45 0.68 9.87
CA PRO A 181 -23.43 2.13 9.87
C PRO A 181 -21.98 2.68 9.81
N ALA A 182 -21.79 3.86 9.26
CA ALA A 182 -20.48 4.48 9.11
C ALA A 182 -19.75 4.67 10.45
N GLN A 183 -20.49 4.88 11.54
CA GLN A 183 -20.01 4.98 12.92
C GLN A 183 -19.28 3.73 13.40
N ALA A 184 -19.68 2.55 12.93
CA ALA A 184 -19.00 1.31 13.26
C ALA A 184 -17.68 1.14 12.48
N LYS A 185 -17.56 1.78 11.33
CA LYS A 185 -16.41 1.66 10.42
C LYS A 185 -15.27 2.61 10.78
N ALA A 186 -15.62 3.84 11.19
CA ALA A 186 -14.70 4.91 11.53
C ALA A 186 -15.13 5.63 12.80
N CYS A 187 -14.16 6.09 13.60
CA CYS A 187 -14.38 6.76 14.88
C CYS A 187 -13.54 8.05 14.96
N PHE A 188 -13.89 9.02 14.11
CA PHE A 188 -13.12 10.28 14.01
C PHE A 188 -13.32 11.23 15.19
N GLU A 189 -14.35 11.01 16.02
CA GLU A 189 -14.64 11.81 17.22
C GLU A 189 -13.66 11.50 18.36
N GLN A 190 -13.34 10.21 18.53
CA GLN A 190 -12.53 9.74 19.66
C GLN A 190 -11.04 9.71 19.36
N ASP A 191 -10.68 9.53 18.09
CA ASP A 191 -9.28 9.44 17.67
C ASP A 191 -9.08 10.22 16.37
N HIS A 192 -8.45 11.37 16.48
CA HIS A 192 -8.16 12.25 15.35
C HIS A 192 -7.07 11.67 14.43
N GLU A 193 -6.23 10.77 14.90
CA GLU A 193 -5.12 10.19 14.12
C GLU A 193 -5.46 8.80 13.57
N LEU A 194 -6.07 7.94 14.38
CA LEU A 194 -6.33 6.52 14.08
C LEU A 194 -7.82 6.18 13.97
N GLY A 195 -8.69 7.17 13.88
CA GLY A 195 -10.14 6.97 13.72
C GLY A 195 -10.54 6.36 12.38
N ASP A 196 -9.66 6.39 11.38
CA ASP A 196 -9.84 5.69 10.12
C ASP A 196 -9.75 4.17 10.31
N LYS A 197 -10.52 3.40 9.55
CA LYS A 197 -10.55 1.93 9.59
C LYS A 197 -10.73 1.37 11.01
N HIS A 198 -11.48 2.06 11.86
CA HIS A 198 -11.62 1.73 13.29
C HIS A 198 -11.99 0.27 13.52
N LEU A 199 -13.01 -0.23 12.82
CA LEU A 199 -13.43 -1.63 12.91
C LEU A 199 -12.29 -2.61 12.60
N LEU A 200 -11.52 -2.34 11.53
CA LEU A 200 -10.38 -3.19 11.14
C LEU A 200 -9.27 -3.14 12.19
N ARG A 201 -9.02 -1.98 12.78
CA ARG A 201 -8.04 -1.83 13.87
C ARG A 201 -8.46 -2.59 15.13
N CYS A 202 -9.75 -2.55 15.47
CA CYS A 202 -10.29 -3.34 16.59
C CYS A 202 -10.12 -4.84 16.33
N LEU A 203 -10.45 -5.31 15.12
CA LEU A 203 -10.22 -6.71 14.74
C LEU A 203 -8.73 -7.07 14.81
N ALA A 204 -7.84 -6.24 14.29
CA ALA A 204 -6.41 -6.50 14.35
C ALA A 204 -5.92 -6.63 15.82
N ARG A 205 -6.36 -5.76 16.71
CA ARG A 205 -6.04 -5.85 18.16
C ARG A 205 -6.57 -7.14 18.78
N SER A 206 -7.80 -7.55 18.46
CA SER A 206 -8.39 -8.79 18.98
C SER A 206 -7.65 -10.05 18.52
N LEU A 207 -6.96 -9.97 17.36
CA LEU A 207 -6.10 -11.03 16.83
C LEU A 207 -4.65 -10.93 17.33
N GLY A 208 -4.33 -9.99 18.23
CA GLY A 208 -2.99 -9.77 18.73
C GLY A 208 -2.08 -8.91 17.81
N LEU A 209 -2.58 -8.43 16.68
CA LEU A 209 -1.83 -7.59 15.73
C LEU A 209 -1.79 -6.12 16.18
N THR A 210 -1.30 -5.90 17.40
CA THR A 210 -1.32 -4.57 18.07
C THR A 210 -0.47 -3.54 17.36
N TYR A 211 0.70 -3.94 16.86
CA TYR A 211 1.58 -3.06 16.10
C TYR A 211 0.90 -2.59 14.79
N ALA A 212 0.42 -3.52 13.97
CA ALA A 212 -0.27 -3.17 12.72
C ALA A 212 -1.50 -2.29 12.97
N ALA A 213 -2.25 -2.53 14.05
CA ALA A 213 -3.40 -1.72 14.45
C ALA A 213 -3.05 -0.29 14.87
N SER A 214 -1.82 -0.03 15.30
CA SER A 214 -1.35 1.31 15.71
C SER A 214 -0.73 2.14 14.59
N LEU A 215 -0.50 1.53 13.41
CA LEU A 215 0.13 2.24 12.29
C LEU A 215 -0.82 3.28 11.67
N PRO A 216 -0.36 4.52 11.44
CA PRO A 216 -1.14 5.49 10.69
C PRO A 216 -1.34 5.04 9.25
N LYS A 217 -2.47 5.42 8.66
CA LYS A 217 -2.74 5.15 7.24
C LYS A 217 -1.72 5.87 6.36
N ARG A 218 -1.07 5.13 5.48
CA ARG A 218 -0.15 5.65 4.49
C ARG A 218 -0.51 5.12 3.12
N ALA A 219 -0.51 6.00 2.11
CA ALA A 219 -0.71 5.57 0.73
C ALA A 219 0.57 4.91 0.20
N ILE A 220 0.43 3.87 -0.61
CA ILE A 220 1.53 3.02 -1.08
C ILE A 220 2.65 3.82 -1.77
N GLN A 221 2.31 4.85 -2.56
CA GLN A 221 3.29 5.66 -3.27
C GLN A 221 4.17 6.50 -2.32
N PHE A 222 3.69 6.82 -1.13
CA PHE A 222 4.47 7.53 -0.11
C PHE A 222 5.23 6.55 0.79
N GLY A 223 4.64 5.42 1.10
CA GLY A 223 5.25 4.38 1.89
C GLY A 223 6.42 3.70 1.18
N ALA A 224 6.26 3.36 -0.08
CA ALA A 224 7.31 2.82 -0.94
C ALA A 224 8.24 3.90 -1.51
N ARG A 225 7.93 5.20 -1.32
CA ARG A 225 8.60 6.35 -1.93
C ARG A 225 8.62 6.34 -3.47
N SER A 226 7.79 5.55 -4.13
CA SER A 226 7.68 5.54 -5.59
C SER A 226 7.28 6.90 -6.17
N ALA A 227 6.53 7.73 -5.44
CA ALA A 227 6.24 9.11 -5.82
C ALA A 227 7.48 10.03 -5.89
N LYS A 228 8.63 9.61 -5.37
CA LYS A 228 9.90 10.35 -5.42
C LYS A 228 10.86 9.83 -6.49
N MET A 229 10.50 8.74 -7.17
CA MET A 229 11.35 8.17 -8.23
C MET A 229 11.40 9.07 -9.47
N ASP A 230 10.35 9.82 -9.74
CA ASP A 230 10.34 10.85 -10.78
C ASP A 230 10.67 12.21 -10.16
N THR A 231 11.84 12.77 -10.49
CA THR A 231 12.28 14.10 -10.01
C THR A 231 11.37 15.23 -10.48
N GLN A 232 10.68 15.06 -11.59
CA GLN A 232 9.65 16.00 -12.06
C GLN A 232 8.37 15.88 -11.23
N GLY A 233 8.05 14.69 -10.73
CA GLY A 233 6.88 14.43 -9.88
C GLY A 233 6.92 15.12 -8.53
N ALA A 234 8.09 15.48 -8.02
CA ALA A 234 8.22 16.21 -6.75
C ALA A 234 7.58 17.63 -6.79
N GLN A 235 7.44 18.20 -7.98
CA GLN A 235 6.84 19.53 -8.21
C GLN A 235 5.45 19.46 -8.85
N VAL A 236 5.00 18.28 -9.28
CA VAL A 236 3.73 18.10 -9.99
C VAL A 236 2.68 17.52 -9.05
N LYS A 237 1.46 18.06 -9.08
CA LYS A 237 0.33 17.51 -8.30
C LYS A 237 0.01 16.10 -8.77
N GLY A 238 -0.28 15.19 -7.84
CA GLY A 238 -0.53 13.79 -8.14
C GLY A 238 -1.67 13.51 -9.15
N ASN A 239 -2.64 14.42 -9.24
CA ASN A 239 -3.74 14.35 -10.21
C ASN A 239 -3.42 14.97 -11.57
N ALA A 240 -2.19 15.49 -11.77
CA ALA A 240 -1.78 16.01 -13.06
C ALA A 240 -1.67 14.86 -14.08
N PRO A 241 -2.06 15.11 -15.35
CA PRO A 241 -1.84 14.14 -16.41
C PRO A 241 -0.34 13.93 -16.65
N LEU A 242 0.02 12.71 -17.05
CA LEU A 242 1.38 12.44 -17.54
C LEU A 242 1.59 13.20 -18.86
N VAL A 243 2.65 13.98 -18.92
CA VAL A 243 3.10 14.61 -20.15
C VAL A 243 3.79 13.52 -20.98
N ARG A 244 3.27 13.27 -22.19
CA ARG A 244 3.87 12.32 -23.14
C ARG A 244 5.08 12.93 -23.83
#